data_fdbd69352c3334d2ba2310015e7d6837
#
_entry.id   fdbd69352c3334d2ba2310015e7d6837
#
_cell.length_a   1.000
_cell.length_b   1.000
_cell.length_c   1.000
_cell.angle_alpha   90.00
_cell.angle_beta   90.00
_cell.angle_gamma   90.00
#
_symmetry.space_group_name_H-M   'P 1'
#
loop_
_entity.id
_entity.type
_entity.pdbx_description
1 polymer ?
#
loop_
_entity_poly.entity_id
_entity_poly.type
_entity_poly.pdbx_seq_one_letter_code
_entity_poly.pdbx_strand_id
1 'polypeptide(L)'
;LTAFDSTPSASFGFVCFEMLTNTYYTTNILNNGPQVGSNVYAHNNTSFPLAAGHYGFLSASGFGPDTIYTITGSAGAVSSLSSCGGGFSDRSLKKDIKLIGVSPNGLNIYSFRFKDEKYGKGLMQGVMADEVEHIEKAVVEWKGLKYVNYNWGDVRWKTNN
;
A
#
# COMPACT_ATOMS: atom_id res chain seq x y z
N LEU A 1 -10.23 -22.84 -4.15
CA LEU A 1 -9.44 -21.69 -3.70
C LEU A 1 -9.07 -20.82 -4.89
N THR A 2 -9.03 -19.53 -4.68
CA THR A 2 -8.64 -18.54 -5.70
C THR A 2 -7.25 -17.99 -5.35
N ALA A 3 -6.36 -17.93 -6.36
CA ALA A 3 -5.01 -17.41 -6.21
C ALA A 3 -5.00 -15.87 -6.21
N PHE A 4 -4.09 -15.28 -5.44
CA PHE A 4 -3.77 -13.85 -5.46
C PHE A 4 -2.32 -13.63 -5.07
N ASP A 5 -1.72 -12.55 -5.55
CA ASP A 5 -0.35 -12.19 -5.22
C ASP A 5 -0.28 -11.34 -3.96
N SER A 6 0.71 -11.64 -3.12
CA SER A 6 0.85 -11.01 -1.81
C SER A 6 2.31 -11.00 -1.36
N THR A 7 2.59 -10.31 -0.27
CA THR A 7 3.88 -10.32 0.41
C THR A 7 3.69 -10.40 1.91
N PRO A 8 4.45 -11.28 2.60
CA PRO A 8 4.49 -11.32 4.05
C PRO A 8 5.38 -10.20 4.59
N SER A 9 5.03 -9.64 5.73
CA SER A 9 5.91 -8.76 6.48
C SER A 9 5.81 -9.03 7.98
N ALA A 10 6.94 -8.94 8.66
CA ALA A 10 6.99 -9.02 10.11
C ALA A 10 6.40 -7.78 10.81
N SER A 11 6.22 -6.70 10.08
CA SER A 11 5.78 -5.41 10.61
C SER A 11 4.66 -4.82 9.75
N PHE A 12 3.59 -4.38 10.38
CA PHE A 12 2.46 -3.71 9.73
C PHE A 12 2.89 -2.54 8.83
N GLY A 13 3.88 -1.74 9.28
CA GLY A 13 4.34 -0.57 8.54
C GLY A 13 5.17 -0.87 7.30
N PHE A 14 5.79 -2.04 7.20
CA PHE A 14 6.68 -2.38 6.08
C PHE A 14 5.97 -3.11 4.95
N VAL A 15 4.87 -3.80 5.22
CA VAL A 15 4.19 -4.64 4.22
C VAL A 15 3.75 -3.86 2.97
N CYS A 16 3.44 -2.57 3.11
CA CYS A 16 3.03 -1.71 2.01
C CYS A 16 4.15 -1.37 1.00
N PHE A 17 5.38 -1.72 1.31
CA PHE A 17 6.58 -1.36 0.52
C PHE A 17 7.33 -2.57 0.02
N GLU A 18 6.86 -3.75 0.33
CA GLU A 18 7.46 -4.98 -0.15
C GLU A 18 6.86 -5.38 -1.51
N MET A 19 7.66 -5.98 -2.35
CA MET A 19 7.18 -6.50 -3.63
C MET A 19 6.26 -7.70 -3.38
N LEU A 20 5.23 -7.84 -4.20
CA LEU A 20 4.37 -9.01 -4.19
C LEU A 20 5.16 -10.21 -4.73
N THR A 21 5.73 -10.99 -3.83
CA THR A 21 6.67 -12.07 -4.17
C THR A 21 6.08 -13.46 -4.10
N ASN A 22 4.92 -13.60 -3.45
CA ASN A 22 4.30 -14.88 -3.19
C ASN A 22 2.88 -14.95 -3.75
N THR A 23 2.50 -16.08 -4.25
CA THR A 23 1.10 -16.38 -4.61
C THR A 23 0.46 -17.17 -3.48
N TYR A 24 -0.63 -16.64 -2.92
CA TYR A 24 -1.43 -17.29 -1.89
C TYR A 24 -2.83 -17.61 -2.40
N TYR A 25 -3.58 -18.37 -1.63
CA TYR A 25 -4.89 -18.88 -2.01
C TYR A 25 -5.92 -18.58 -0.93
N THR A 26 -7.10 -18.13 -1.31
CA THR A 26 -8.17 -17.78 -0.38
C THR A 26 -9.49 -18.44 -0.72
N THR A 27 -10.34 -18.64 0.29
CA THR A 27 -11.69 -19.16 0.14
C THR A 27 -12.65 -18.14 -0.45
N ASN A 28 -12.37 -16.86 -0.29
CA ASN A 28 -13.22 -15.79 -0.79
C ASN A 28 -12.36 -14.62 -1.25
N ILE A 29 -12.54 -14.18 -2.47
CA ILE A 29 -11.80 -13.07 -3.07
C ILE A 29 -12.77 -11.97 -3.52
N LEU A 30 -12.42 -10.73 -3.22
CA LEU A 30 -13.07 -9.53 -3.71
C LEU A 30 -11.97 -8.46 -3.93
N ASN A 31 -12.07 -7.70 -5.02
CA ASN A 31 -11.07 -6.68 -5.34
C ASN A 31 -9.61 -7.21 -5.35
N ASN A 32 -9.40 -8.39 -5.94
CA ASN A 32 -8.13 -9.11 -6.06
C ASN A 32 -7.48 -9.60 -4.74
N GLY A 33 -8.18 -9.54 -3.62
CA GLY A 33 -7.61 -9.98 -2.35
C GLY A 33 -8.61 -10.66 -1.41
N PRO A 34 -8.11 -11.21 -0.30
CA PRO A 34 -8.94 -11.87 0.70
C PRO A 34 -9.82 -10.86 1.44
N GLN A 35 -10.93 -11.33 1.95
CA GLN A 35 -11.87 -10.54 2.75
C GLN A 35 -11.79 -10.91 4.24
N VAL A 36 -12.24 -10.02 5.12
CA VAL A 36 -12.41 -10.35 6.54
C VAL A 36 -13.30 -11.57 6.68
N GLY A 37 -12.85 -12.55 7.47
CA GLY A 37 -13.52 -13.82 7.66
C GLY A 37 -13.17 -14.90 6.63
N SER A 38 -12.43 -14.58 5.56
CA SER A 38 -11.90 -15.62 4.67
C SER A 38 -10.64 -16.26 5.26
N ASN A 39 -10.33 -17.47 4.82
CA ASN A 39 -9.09 -18.15 5.18
C ASN A 39 -8.09 -18.07 4.03
N VAL A 40 -6.83 -17.88 4.36
CA VAL A 40 -5.72 -17.79 3.41
C VAL A 40 -4.75 -18.94 3.63
N TYR A 41 -4.27 -19.51 2.54
CA TYR A 41 -3.42 -20.70 2.51
C TYR A 41 -2.17 -20.46 1.65
N ALA A 42 -1.06 -21.06 2.07
CA ALA A 42 0.20 -20.99 1.32
C ALA A 42 0.19 -21.80 0.01
N HIS A 43 -0.68 -22.79 -0.07
CA HIS A 43 -0.83 -23.65 -1.25
C HIS A 43 -2.29 -23.79 -1.67
N ASN A 44 -2.53 -24.23 -2.90
CA ASN A 44 -3.90 -24.46 -3.40
C ASN A 44 -4.56 -25.69 -2.75
N ASN A 45 -4.49 -25.77 -1.44
CA ASN A 45 -5.21 -26.72 -0.61
C ASN A 45 -5.33 -26.17 0.82
N THR A 46 -6.23 -26.74 1.60
CA THR A 46 -6.56 -26.25 2.94
C THR A 46 -5.62 -26.77 4.06
N SER A 47 -4.62 -27.56 3.70
CA SER A 47 -3.72 -28.18 4.70
C SER A 47 -2.62 -27.23 5.23
N PHE A 48 -2.40 -26.10 4.54
CA PHE A 48 -1.34 -25.15 4.87
C PHE A 48 -1.90 -23.75 5.08
N PRO A 49 -2.63 -23.50 6.18
CA PRO A 49 -3.12 -22.16 6.50
C PRO A 49 -1.94 -21.21 6.71
N LEU A 50 -2.13 -19.96 6.29
CA LEU A 50 -1.11 -18.95 6.46
C LEU A 50 -0.95 -18.59 7.94
N ALA A 51 0.28 -18.40 8.38
CA ALA A 51 0.59 -18.04 9.77
C ALA A 51 0.03 -16.68 10.15
N ALA A 52 -0.14 -16.43 11.43
CA ALA A 52 -0.49 -15.10 11.93
C ALA A 52 0.54 -14.06 11.51
N GLY A 53 0.09 -12.89 11.06
CA GLY A 53 0.97 -11.84 10.56
C GLY A 53 0.23 -10.79 9.73
N HIS A 54 1.01 -9.90 9.15
CA HIS A 54 0.54 -8.84 8.27
C HIS A 54 1.01 -9.11 6.85
N TYR A 55 0.10 -9.00 5.88
CA TYR A 55 0.35 -9.33 4.49
C TYR A 55 -0.23 -8.22 3.60
N GLY A 56 0.53 -7.81 2.58
CA GLY A 56 0.06 -6.84 1.61
C GLY A 56 -0.51 -7.52 0.38
N PHE A 57 -1.49 -6.91 -0.24
CA PHE A 57 -1.94 -7.28 -1.59
C PHE A 57 -2.33 -6.04 -2.40
N LEU A 58 -2.41 -6.23 -3.71
CA LEU A 58 -2.84 -5.20 -4.64
C LEU A 58 -4.35 -5.32 -4.86
N SER A 59 -5.11 -4.32 -4.46
CA SER A 59 -6.54 -4.28 -4.76
C SER A 59 -6.81 -4.02 -6.25
N ALA A 60 -8.04 -4.28 -6.69
CA ALA A 60 -8.44 -4.08 -8.10
C ALA A 60 -8.30 -2.64 -8.60
N SER A 61 -8.22 -1.67 -7.69
CA SER A 61 -8.10 -0.25 -8.00
C SER A 61 -6.66 0.28 -7.92
N GLY A 62 -5.70 -0.56 -7.50
CA GLY A 62 -4.39 -0.11 -7.09
C GLY A 62 -3.24 -0.46 -8.01
N PHE A 63 -2.14 0.19 -7.77
CA PHE A 63 -0.81 -0.04 -8.33
C PHE A 63 0.16 -0.24 -7.16
N GLY A 64 0.63 -1.44 -6.97
CA GLY A 64 1.42 -1.85 -5.80
C GLY A 64 0.57 -2.20 -4.58
N PRO A 65 1.15 -2.78 -3.53
CA PRO A 65 0.40 -3.17 -2.36
C PRO A 65 -0.26 -1.95 -1.73
N ASP A 66 -1.58 -1.89 -1.81
CA ASP A 66 -2.39 -0.78 -1.30
C ASP A 66 -3.25 -1.19 -0.09
N THR A 67 -3.35 -2.47 0.14
CA THR A 67 -4.15 -3.05 1.21
C THR A 67 -3.35 -4.06 2.02
N ILE A 68 -3.50 -3.97 3.33
CA ILE A 68 -2.92 -4.92 4.30
C ILE A 68 -4.05 -5.79 4.82
N TYR A 69 -3.87 -7.10 4.81
CA TYR A 69 -4.69 -8.01 5.58
C TYR A 69 -3.89 -8.58 6.76
N THR A 70 -4.56 -8.72 7.89
CA THR A 70 -3.98 -9.27 9.11
C THR A 70 -4.60 -10.63 9.37
N ILE A 71 -3.75 -11.62 9.59
CA ILE A 71 -4.14 -12.96 10.01
C ILE A 71 -3.87 -13.10 11.50
N THR A 72 -4.84 -13.61 12.23
CA THR A 72 -4.71 -13.96 13.65
C THR A 72 -5.01 -15.45 13.85
N GLY A 73 -4.27 -16.05 14.78
CA GLY A 73 -4.40 -17.49 15.05
C GLY A 73 -3.72 -18.37 14.00
N SER A 74 -4.01 -19.65 14.03
CA SER A 74 -3.31 -20.69 13.25
C SER A 74 -4.09 -21.19 12.03
N ALA A 75 -5.33 -20.71 11.82
CA ALA A 75 -6.21 -21.20 10.77
C ALA A 75 -6.15 -20.38 9.46
N GLY A 76 -5.27 -19.37 9.40
CA GLY A 76 -5.17 -18.49 8.24
C GLY A 76 -6.32 -17.49 8.09
N ALA A 77 -7.11 -17.27 9.16
CA ALA A 77 -8.29 -16.41 9.12
C ALA A 77 -7.92 -14.93 9.08
N VAL A 78 -8.46 -14.20 8.09
CA VAL A 78 -8.31 -12.75 7.97
C VAL A 78 -9.17 -12.07 9.02
N SER A 79 -8.54 -11.37 9.96
CA SER A 79 -9.20 -10.65 11.04
C SER A 79 -9.48 -9.18 10.72
N SER A 80 -8.66 -8.56 9.88
CA SER A 80 -8.86 -7.16 9.48
C SER A 80 -8.27 -6.87 8.11
N LEU A 81 -8.80 -5.83 7.47
CA LEU A 81 -8.23 -5.18 6.31
C LEU A 81 -7.92 -3.72 6.67
N SER A 82 -6.82 -3.20 6.17
CA SER A 82 -6.41 -1.81 6.34
C SER A 82 -5.78 -1.30 5.05
N SER A 83 -5.95 -0.03 4.76
CA SER A 83 -5.24 0.59 3.64
C SER A 83 -3.80 0.89 4.01
N CYS A 84 -2.92 0.79 3.04
CA CYS A 84 -1.57 1.30 3.15
C CYS A 84 -1.57 2.82 3.30
N GLY A 85 -0.82 3.35 4.26
CA GLY A 85 -0.69 4.79 4.49
C GLY A 85 0.24 5.50 3.50
N GLY A 86 0.55 4.88 2.37
CA GLY A 86 1.42 5.40 1.33
C GLY A 86 0.68 5.67 0.02
N GLY A 87 1.35 6.33 -0.90
CA GLY A 87 0.77 6.64 -2.20
C GLY A 87 1.83 6.96 -3.24
N PHE A 88 1.42 6.90 -4.51
CA PHE A 88 2.24 7.36 -5.61
C PHE A 88 2.62 8.82 -5.41
N SER A 89 3.91 9.06 -5.35
CA SER A 89 4.46 10.40 -5.15
C SER A 89 5.50 10.77 -6.20
N ASP A 90 5.58 10.00 -7.26
CA ASP A 90 6.38 10.34 -8.42
C ASP A 90 5.86 11.64 -9.04
N ARG A 91 6.73 12.63 -9.16
CA ARG A 91 6.39 13.95 -9.73
C ARG A 91 5.90 13.85 -11.17
N SER A 92 6.40 12.89 -11.93
CA SER A 92 6.02 12.68 -13.34
C SER A 92 4.55 12.33 -13.54
N LEU A 93 3.91 11.74 -12.50
CA LEU A 93 2.49 11.37 -12.52
C LEU A 93 1.55 12.53 -12.18
N LYS A 94 2.08 13.67 -11.74
CA LYS A 94 1.33 14.77 -11.16
C LYS A 94 1.29 16.00 -12.05
N LYS A 95 0.23 16.78 -11.92
CA LYS A 95 0.01 18.10 -12.54
C LYS A 95 -0.55 19.09 -11.51
N ASP A 96 -0.57 20.36 -11.83
CA ASP A 96 -1.09 21.44 -10.99
C ASP A 96 -0.40 21.45 -9.61
N ILE A 97 0.90 21.16 -9.59
CA ILE A 97 1.71 21.03 -8.38
C ILE A 97 1.92 22.41 -7.77
N LYS A 98 1.46 22.59 -6.53
CA LYS A 98 1.57 23.86 -5.80
C LYS A 98 2.05 23.59 -4.37
N LEU A 99 3.14 24.26 -3.97
CA LEU A 99 3.59 24.26 -2.57
C LEU A 99 2.53 24.95 -1.70
N ILE A 100 2.04 24.26 -0.68
CA ILE A 100 1.00 24.76 0.23
C ILE A 100 1.47 24.89 1.67
N GLY A 101 2.64 24.38 2.00
CA GLY A 101 3.20 24.46 3.34
C GLY A 101 4.47 23.67 3.52
N VAL A 102 4.98 23.73 4.73
CA VAL A 102 6.15 22.96 5.19
C VAL A 102 5.76 22.29 6.51
N SER A 103 6.09 21.02 6.67
CA SER A 103 5.84 20.29 7.91
C SER A 103 6.78 20.76 9.04
N PRO A 104 6.48 20.46 10.31
CA PRO A 104 7.38 20.73 11.43
C PRO A 104 8.79 20.17 11.25
N ASN A 105 8.95 19.05 10.55
CA ASN A 105 10.24 18.45 10.23
C ASN A 105 10.88 18.98 8.93
N GLY A 106 10.33 20.04 8.33
CA GLY A 106 10.89 20.71 7.18
C GLY A 106 10.57 20.09 5.82
N LEU A 107 9.57 19.19 5.76
CA LEU A 107 9.15 18.57 4.50
C LEU A 107 8.17 19.48 3.74
N ASN A 108 8.44 19.73 2.47
CA ASN A 108 7.53 20.48 1.61
C ASN A 108 6.22 19.70 1.40
N ILE A 109 5.09 20.39 1.60
CA ILE A 109 3.75 19.84 1.37
C ILE A 109 3.16 20.52 0.14
N TYR A 110 2.71 19.70 -0.80
CA TYR A 110 2.14 20.15 -2.06
C TYR A 110 0.67 19.77 -2.17
N SER A 111 -0.12 20.60 -2.83
CA SER A 111 -1.36 20.18 -3.48
C SER A 111 -1.07 19.83 -4.94
N PHE A 112 -1.76 18.85 -5.47
CA PHE A 112 -1.59 18.37 -6.83
C PHE A 112 -2.81 17.57 -7.30
N ARG A 113 -2.85 17.28 -8.62
CA ARG A 113 -3.74 16.30 -9.22
C ARG A 113 -2.91 15.25 -9.94
N PHE A 114 -3.39 14.04 -10.04
CA PHE A 114 -2.78 13.08 -10.96
C PHE A 114 -3.14 13.40 -12.40
N LYS A 115 -2.21 13.17 -13.33
CA LYS A 115 -2.43 13.30 -14.78
C LYS A 115 -3.45 12.27 -15.27
N ASP A 116 -3.42 11.07 -14.67
CA ASP A 116 -4.36 9.98 -14.93
C ASP A 116 -5.12 9.68 -13.63
N GLU A 117 -6.44 9.72 -13.69
CA GLU A 117 -7.33 9.51 -12.53
C GLU A 117 -7.23 8.09 -11.94
N LYS A 118 -6.62 7.12 -12.67
CA LYS A 118 -6.37 5.79 -12.13
C LYS A 118 -5.46 5.81 -10.90
N TYR A 119 -4.59 6.81 -10.74
CA TYR A 119 -3.72 7.00 -9.58
C TYR A 119 -4.40 7.75 -8.42
N GLY A 120 -5.51 8.39 -8.68
CA GLY A 120 -6.30 9.13 -7.71
C GLY A 120 -7.07 10.27 -8.35
N LYS A 121 -8.32 10.46 -7.94
CA LYS A 121 -9.24 11.46 -8.47
C LYS A 121 -9.31 12.68 -7.54
N GLY A 122 -9.36 13.86 -8.15
CA GLY A 122 -9.54 15.11 -7.43
C GLY A 122 -8.23 15.76 -6.97
N LEU A 123 -8.35 16.71 -6.04
CA LEU A 123 -7.21 17.42 -5.47
C LEU A 123 -6.62 16.59 -4.32
N MET A 124 -5.32 16.35 -4.39
CA MET A 124 -4.56 15.59 -3.41
C MET A 124 -3.57 16.50 -2.68
N GLN A 125 -3.06 16.03 -1.55
CA GLN A 125 -1.97 16.70 -0.86
C GLN A 125 -0.95 15.67 -0.36
N GLY A 126 0.32 16.02 -0.40
CA GLY A 126 1.42 15.18 0.06
C GLY A 126 2.78 15.73 -0.32
N VAL A 127 3.82 14.94 -0.10
CA VAL A 127 5.20 15.26 -0.49
C VAL A 127 5.51 14.78 -1.91
N MET A 128 6.62 15.19 -2.48
CA MET A 128 7.17 14.67 -3.74
C MET A 128 8.27 13.66 -3.43
N ALA A 129 8.23 12.52 -4.10
CA ALA A 129 9.17 11.43 -3.85
C ALA A 129 10.63 11.85 -4.06
N ASP A 130 10.91 12.64 -5.09
CA ASP A 130 12.25 13.15 -5.41
C ASP A 130 12.83 14.04 -4.29
N GLU A 131 12.01 14.66 -3.47
CA GLU A 131 12.47 15.51 -2.37
C GLU A 131 12.74 14.75 -1.07
N VAL A 132 12.24 13.52 -0.93
CA VAL A 132 12.37 12.70 0.29
C VAL A 132 13.11 11.39 0.08
N GLU A 133 13.56 11.09 -1.13
CA GLU A 133 14.27 9.84 -1.47
C GLU A 133 15.62 9.68 -0.76
N HIS A 134 16.22 10.78 -0.26
CA HIS A 134 17.42 10.75 0.56
C HIS A 134 17.19 10.22 1.98
N ILE A 135 15.93 10.11 2.40
CA ILE A 135 15.55 9.59 3.73
C ILE A 135 15.39 8.08 3.61
N GLU A 136 16.11 7.35 4.46
CA GLU A 136 16.09 5.89 4.45
C GLU A 136 14.64 5.36 4.60
N LYS A 137 14.25 4.45 3.71
CA LYS A 137 12.92 3.81 3.67
C LYS A 137 11.73 4.75 3.43
N ALA A 138 11.99 6.01 3.07
CA ALA A 138 10.90 6.93 2.76
C ALA A 138 10.29 6.68 1.38
N VAL A 139 11.07 6.23 0.43
CA VAL A 139 10.64 6.01 -0.95
C VAL A 139 10.93 4.58 -1.38
N VAL A 140 9.97 3.98 -2.05
CA VAL A 140 10.11 2.69 -2.74
C VAL A 140 9.80 2.90 -4.21
N GLU A 141 10.61 2.30 -5.06
CA GLU A 141 10.36 2.25 -6.49
C GLU A 141 9.71 0.92 -6.88
N TRP A 142 8.60 1.00 -7.61
CA TRP A 142 7.87 -0.15 -8.10
C TRP A 142 7.44 0.08 -9.54
N LYS A 143 7.83 -0.83 -10.44
CA LYS A 143 7.59 -0.70 -11.89
C LYS A 143 8.02 0.67 -12.45
N GLY A 144 9.16 1.20 -12.00
CA GLY A 144 9.69 2.49 -12.42
C GLY A 144 9.00 3.72 -11.86
N LEU A 145 8.05 3.55 -10.93
CA LEU A 145 7.32 4.64 -10.28
C LEU A 145 7.65 4.71 -8.79
N LYS A 146 7.74 5.92 -8.26
CA LYS A 146 8.11 6.17 -6.86
C LYS A 146 6.89 6.29 -5.97
N TYR A 147 6.92 5.54 -4.88
CA TYR A 147 5.99 5.58 -3.76
C TYR A 147 6.61 6.23 -2.54
N VAL A 148 5.86 7.01 -1.80
CA VAL A 148 6.27 7.51 -0.49
C VAL A 148 5.57 6.74 0.63
N ASN A 149 6.38 6.27 1.57
CA ASN A 149 5.91 5.71 2.82
C ASN A 149 5.64 6.84 3.81
N TYR A 150 4.39 7.16 4.06
CA TYR A 150 4.02 8.22 5.00
C TYR A 150 4.08 7.81 6.48
N ASN A 151 4.49 6.57 6.80
CA ASN A 151 4.56 6.10 8.18
C ASN A 151 5.82 6.55 8.94
N TRP A 152 6.86 7.05 8.22
CA TRP A 152 8.13 7.49 8.81
C TRP A 152 8.14 8.97 9.20
N GLY A 153 7.30 9.79 8.60
CA GLY A 153 7.33 11.25 8.71
C GLY A 153 6.14 11.84 9.46
N ASP A 154 6.13 13.14 9.55
CA ASP A 154 5.07 13.94 10.16
C ASP A 154 4.03 14.44 9.15
N VAL A 155 4.18 14.09 7.88
CA VAL A 155 3.22 14.37 6.80
C VAL A 155 2.31 13.16 6.58
N ARG A 156 1.05 13.42 6.31
CA ARG A 156 0.09 12.40 5.92
C ARG A 156 -0.43 12.69 4.52
N TRP A 157 -0.55 11.64 3.71
CA TRP A 157 -1.23 11.73 2.44
C TRP A 157 -2.72 11.99 2.67
N LYS A 158 -3.29 12.91 1.89
CA LYS A 158 -4.66 13.34 2.08
C LYS A 158 -5.33 13.64 0.74
N THR A 159 -6.59 13.23 0.62
CA THR A 159 -7.49 13.68 -0.43
C THR A 159 -8.27 14.90 0.06
N ASN A 160 -8.26 15.98 -0.72
CA ASN A 160 -9.09 17.15 -0.48
C ASN A 160 -10.27 17.10 -1.46
N ASN A 161 -11.23 16.27 -1.13
CA ASN A 161 -12.50 16.20 -1.87
C ASN A 161 -13.53 17.11 -1.24
#